data_fbdfddcad5e3c3ac25c077fd958f3f12
#
_entry.id   fbdfddcad5e3c3ac25c077fd958f3f12
#
_cell.length_a   1.000
_cell.length_b   1.000
_cell.length_c   1.000
_cell.angle_alpha   90.00
_cell.angle_beta   90.00
_cell.angle_gamma   90.00
#
_symmetry.space_group_name_H-M   'P 1'
#
loop_
_entity.id
_entity.type
_entity.pdbx_description
1 polymer ?
#
loop_
_entity_poly.entity_id
_entity_poly.type
_entity_poly.pdbx_seq_one_letter_code
_entity_poly.pdbx_strand_id
1 'polypeptide(L)'
;LGDTVSITGNVKAYNGMAVQDVPAVYTVTRRNHWRYWGQPSAPLVSDTVQLDAKGNFSIPVVLTPDADVDLTRGERFSYQVEVSVTGDAGETQTAQYSLSDAGQAYLFMSDINRELCREDSISGKLAVMNASNETLPMEGMCRLYPVIDSKSGKIADKPVYESVFTSGEIKDFAAWKQLPSGEYRFILSVRDRNGKEVNNADN
;
A
#
# COMPACT_ATOMS: atom_id res chain seq x y z
N LEU A 1 2.86 -10.01 1.49
CA LEU A 1 1.92 -10.93 2.17
C LEU A 1 2.69 -12.15 2.68
N GLY A 2 2.29 -12.66 3.85
CA GLY A 2 3.02 -13.70 4.57
C GLY A 2 4.15 -13.19 5.44
N ASP A 3 4.48 -11.91 5.38
CA ASP A 3 5.48 -11.29 6.24
C ASP A 3 4.93 -11.09 7.65
N THR A 4 5.84 -11.07 8.63
CA THR A 4 5.51 -10.72 10.00
C THR A 4 5.95 -9.28 10.26
N VAL A 5 4.99 -8.44 10.65
CA VAL A 5 5.23 -7.05 11.05
C VAL A 5 5.13 -6.99 12.58
N SER A 6 6.07 -6.30 13.21
CA SER A 6 6.04 -6.08 14.66
C SER A 6 5.40 -4.72 14.97
N ILE A 7 4.29 -4.73 15.71
CA ILE A 7 3.65 -3.52 16.22
C ILE A 7 4.11 -3.29 17.64
N THR A 8 4.72 -2.14 17.87
CA THR A 8 5.21 -1.74 19.17
C THR A 8 4.39 -0.59 19.74
N GLY A 9 4.21 -0.58 21.03
CA GLY A 9 3.52 0.50 21.73
C GLY A 9 4.05 0.68 23.15
N ASN A 10 3.58 1.75 23.79
CA ASN A 10 3.91 2.07 25.18
C ASN A 10 2.66 2.48 25.94
N VAL A 11 2.43 1.88 27.09
CA VAL A 11 1.28 2.16 27.97
C VAL A 11 1.73 2.98 29.16
N LYS A 12 1.03 4.10 29.39
CA LYS A 12 1.26 4.98 30.55
C LYS A 12 -0.05 5.23 31.28
N ALA A 13 0.02 5.26 32.59
CA ALA A 13 -1.09 5.72 33.44
C ALA A 13 -1.29 7.24 33.26
N TYR A 14 -2.44 7.75 33.70
CA TYR A 14 -2.76 9.18 33.61
C TYR A 14 -1.76 10.11 34.33
N ASN A 15 -1.04 9.60 35.31
CA ASN A 15 0.02 10.34 36.01
C ASN A 15 1.37 10.29 35.23
N GLY A 16 1.42 9.68 34.06
CA GLY A 16 2.61 9.57 33.21
C GLY A 16 3.56 8.41 33.58
N MET A 17 3.26 7.66 34.65
CA MET A 17 4.06 6.47 35.00
C MET A 17 3.81 5.33 34.02
N ALA A 18 4.86 4.55 33.75
CA ALA A 18 4.73 3.33 32.94
C ALA A 18 3.83 2.31 33.66
N VAL A 19 2.90 1.73 32.92
CA VAL A 19 2.15 0.55 33.38
C VAL A 19 3.02 -0.67 33.10
N GLN A 20 3.38 -1.41 34.14
CA GLN A 20 4.32 -2.53 34.05
C GLN A 20 3.69 -3.81 34.60
N ASP A 21 4.19 -4.94 34.16
CA ASP A 21 3.83 -6.28 34.65
C ASP A 21 2.32 -6.62 34.52
N VAL A 22 1.61 -5.90 33.62
CA VAL A 22 0.19 -6.10 33.33
C VAL A 22 0.05 -6.70 31.94
N PRO A 23 -0.81 -7.69 31.72
CA PRO A 23 -1.10 -8.22 30.40
C PRO A 23 -1.88 -7.23 29.56
N ALA A 24 -1.47 -7.03 28.33
CA ALA A 24 -2.25 -6.35 27.30
C ALA A 24 -2.94 -7.42 26.43
N VAL A 25 -4.26 -7.35 26.31
CA VAL A 25 -5.01 -8.18 25.37
C VAL A 25 -5.02 -7.52 24.02
N TYR A 26 -4.72 -8.27 22.98
CA TYR A 26 -4.80 -7.73 21.62
C TYR A 26 -5.63 -8.61 20.69
N THR A 27 -6.25 -7.95 19.71
CA THR A 27 -7.02 -8.62 18.66
C THR A 27 -6.58 -8.07 17.31
N VAL A 28 -6.26 -8.96 16.38
CA VAL A 28 -5.95 -8.64 15.00
C VAL A 28 -7.13 -9.03 14.13
N THR A 29 -7.69 -8.06 13.43
CA THR A 29 -8.81 -8.27 12.50
C THR A 29 -8.38 -7.87 11.11
N ARG A 30 -8.59 -8.75 10.12
CA ARG A 30 -8.40 -8.44 8.71
C ARG A 30 -9.68 -7.88 8.13
N ARG A 31 -9.57 -6.81 7.36
CA ARG A 31 -10.69 -6.22 6.61
C ARG A 31 -10.37 -6.22 5.13
N ASN A 32 -11.28 -6.72 4.33
CA ASN A 32 -11.25 -6.60 2.88
C ASN A 32 -12.08 -5.36 2.48
N HIS A 33 -11.49 -4.40 1.77
CA HIS A 33 -12.15 -3.14 1.43
C HIS A 33 -13.31 -3.28 0.44
N TRP A 34 -13.35 -4.34 -0.37
CA TRP A 34 -14.30 -4.44 -1.47
C TRP A 34 -15.53 -5.32 -1.16
N ARG A 35 -15.37 -6.40 -0.40
CA ARG A 35 -16.41 -7.45 -0.31
C ARG A 35 -17.39 -7.35 0.85
N TYR A 36 -17.07 -6.60 1.91
CA TYR A 36 -17.82 -6.66 3.17
C TYR A 36 -18.11 -5.29 3.79
N TRP A 37 -18.76 -4.40 3.06
CA TRP A 37 -19.35 -3.23 3.68
C TRP A 37 -20.45 -3.71 4.65
N GLY A 38 -20.17 -3.61 5.95
CA GLY A 38 -21.14 -3.90 7.02
C GLY A 38 -21.07 -5.28 7.68
N GLN A 39 -20.20 -6.19 7.24
CA GLN A 39 -20.01 -7.47 7.94
C GLN A 39 -18.86 -7.33 8.96
N PRO A 40 -19.07 -7.73 10.23
CA PRO A 40 -17.98 -7.83 11.18
C PRO A 40 -17.01 -8.92 10.70
N SER A 41 -15.75 -8.52 10.49
CA SER A 41 -14.71 -9.50 10.16
C SER A 41 -14.37 -10.32 11.41
N ALA A 42 -14.28 -11.62 11.27
CA ALA A 42 -13.79 -12.48 12.35
C ALA A 42 -12.34 -12.11 12.69
N PRO A 43 -11.96 -12.12 13.97
CA PRO A 43 -10.57 -11.91 14.35
C PRO A 43 -9.69 -13.02 13.80
N LEU A 44 -8.52 -12.66 13.27
CA LEU A 44 -7.48 -13.61 12.86
C LEU A 44 -6.75 -14.19 14.06
N VAL A 45 -6.47 -13.32 15.03
CA VAL A 45 -5.73 -13.65 16.25
C VAL A 45 -6.34 -12.84 17.38
N SER A 46 -6.47 -13.46 18.54
CA SER A 46 -6.75 -12.79 19.81
C SER A 46 -5.87 -13.45 20.86
N ASP A 47 -4.98 -12.67 21.47
CA ASP A 47 -3.97 -13.18 22.40
C ASP A 47 -3.54 -12.09 23.40
N THR A 48 -2.59 -12.39 24.27
CA THR A 48 -2.06 -11.48 25.27
C THR A 48 -0.55 -11.29 25.10
N VAL A 49 -0.08 -10.09 25.43
CA VAL A 49 1.33 -9.77 25.51
C VAL A 49 1.63 -9.10 26.86
N GLN A 50 2.75 -9.45 27.48
CA GLN A 50 3.17 -8.81 28.72
C GLN A 50 3.84 -7.46 28.42
N LEU A 51 3.49 -6.45 29.23
CA LEU A 51 4.20 -5.19 29.22
C LEU A 51 5.56 -5.35 29.93
N ASP A 52 6.58 -4.72 29.42
CA ASP A 52 7.88 -4.66 30.09
C ASP A 52 7.89 -3.65 31.26
N ALA A 53 8.98 -3.57 31.99
CA ALA A 53 9.15 -2.63 33.10
C ALA A 53 9.04 -1.14 32.72
N LYS A 54 9.03 -0.82 31.43
CA LYS A 54 8.84 0.53 30.89
C LYS A 54 7.46 0.72 30.26
N GLY A 55 6.59 -0.28 30.36
CA GLY A 55 5.26 -0.29 29.76
C GLY A 55 5.24 -0.52 28.26
N ASN A 56 6.33 -1.03 27.66
CA ASN A 56 6.35 -1.32 26.23
C ASN A 56 5.81 -2.71 25.95
N PHE A 57 5.26 -2.87 24.75
CA PHE A 57 4.87 -4.15 24.20
C PHE A 57 5.30 -4.26 22.73
N SER A 58 5.38 -5.50 22.25
CA SER A 58 5.63 -5.83 20.85
C SER A 58 4.73 -6.99 20.43
N ILE A 59 3.90 -6.77 19.42
CA ILE A 59 2.92 -7.74 18.91
C ILE A 59 3.36 -8.15 17.50
N PRO A 60 3.69 -9.43 17.27
CA PRO A 60 3.95 -9.93 15.93
C PRO A 60 2.62 -10.13 15.19
N VAL A 61 2.44 -9.48 14.07
CA VAL A 61 1.28 -9.62 13.19
C VAL A 61 1.72 -10.27 11.89
N VAL A 62 1.20 -11.47 11.63
CA VAL A 62 1.41 -12.16 10.35
C VAL A 62 0.38 -11.62 9.35
N LEU A 63 0.85 -11.02 8.26
CA LEU A 63 0.02 -10.49 7.19
C LEU A 63 -0.49 -11.62 6.28
N THR A 64 -1.47 -12.38 6.77
CA THR A 64 -2.03 -13.52 6.05
C THR A 64 -3.13 -13.04 5.09
N PRO A 65 -2.98 -13.26 3.76
CA PRO A 65 -4.01 -12.90 2.79
C PRO A 65 -5.28 -13.74 3.00
N ASP A 66 -6.38 -13.27 2.44
CA ASP A 66 -7.59 -14.08 2.32
C ASP A 66 -7.42 -15.09 1.19
N ALA A 67 -7.71 -16.35 1.44
CA ALA A 67 -7.60 -17.42 0.44
C ALA A 67 -8.59 -17.24 -0.73
N ASP A 68 -9.70 -16.53 -0.48
CA ASP A 68 -10.77 -16.32 -1.46
C ASP A 68 -10.59 -15.05 -2.29
N VAL A 69 -9.48 -14.32 -2.09
CA VAL A 69 -9.22 -13.05 -2.76
C VAL A 69 -8.20 -13.22 -3.87
N ASP A 70 -8.58 -12.76 -5.04
CA ASP A 70 -7.70 -12.70 -6.21
C ASP A 70 -6.79 -11.45 -6.13
N LEU A 71 -5.58 -11.64 -5.64
CA LEU A 71 -4.58 -10.59 -5.52
C LEU A 71 -4.15 -9.98 -6.86
N THR A 72 -4.41 -10.69 -7.98
CA THR A 72 -4.10 -10.18 -9.33
C THR A 72 -5.03 -9.03 -9.74
N ARG A 73 -6.14 -8.87 -9.06
CA ARG A 73 -7.11 -7.78 -9.30
C ARG A 73 -6.83 -6.51 -8.48
N GLY A 74 -5.69 -6.42 -7.81
CA GLY A 74 -5.34 -5.25 -7.00
C GLY A 74 -6.19 -5.08 -5.74
N GLU A 75 -6.81 -6.15 -5.24
CA GLU A 75 -7.57 -6.11 -4.00
C GLU A 75 -6.65 -5.79 -2.82
N ARG A 76 -7.15 -4.90 -1.96
CA ARG A 76 -6.40 -4.43 -0.79
C ARG A 76 -7.01 -4.98 0.49
N PHE A 77 -6.14 -5.32 1.43
CA PHE A 77 -6.51 -5.66 2.79
C PHE A 77 -6.09 -4.55 3.74
N SER A 78 -6.80 -4.44 4.83
CA SER A 78 -6.31 -3.73 6.01
C SER A 78 -6.37 -4.67 7.21
N TYR A 79 -5.40 -4.51 8.10
CA TYR A 79 -5.38 -5.20 9.37
C TYR A 79 -5.58 -4.15 10.45
N GLN A 80 -6.57 -4.38 11.30
CA GLN A 80 -6.81 -3.56 12.46
C GLN A 80 -6.31 -4.32 13.69
N VAL A 81 -5.42 -3.70 14.44
CA VAL A 81 -4.93 -4.23 15.71
C VAL A 81 -5.52 -3.38 16.80
N GLU A 82 -6.30 -4.00 17.66
CA GLU A 82 -6.85 -3.40 18.87
C GLU A 82 -6.09 -3.95 20.06
N VAL A 83 -5.62 -3.08 20.92
CA VAL A 83 -4.88 -3.43 22.14
C VAL A 83 -5.59 -2.84 23.34
N SER A 84 -5.93 -3.65 24.31
CA SER A 84 -6.62 -3.26 25.55
C SER A 84 -5.79 -3.63 26.77
N VAL A 85 -5.65 -2.70 27.68
CA VAL A 85 -4.97 -2.89 28.96
C VAL A 85 -5.92 -2.50 30.07
N THR A 86 -6.08 -3.38 31.06
CA THR A 86 -6.85 -3.10 32.25
C THR A 86 -5.90 -2.84 33.43
N GLY A 87 -5.97 -1.64 34.00
CA GLY A 87 -5.19 -1.26 35.17
C GLY A 87 -5.69 -1.93 36.47
N ASP A 88 -4.89 -1.80 37.53
CA ASP A 88 -5.18 -2.39 38.86
C ASP A 88 -6.49 -1.86 39.48
N ALA A 89 -6.91 -0.66 39.12
CA ALA A 89 -8.17 -0.08 39.55
C ALA A 89 -9.39 -0.53 38.72
N GLY A 90 -9.17 -1.42 37.72
CA GLY A 90 -10.21 -1.98 36.86
C GLY A 90 -10.58 -1.12 35.66
N GLU A 91 -9.93 0.05 35.44
CA GLU A 91 -10.10 0.83 34.23
C GLU A 91 -9.44 0.17 33.02
N THR A 92 -10.14 0.12 31.91
CA THR A 92 -9.62 -0.43 30.64
C THR A 92 -9.36 0.70 29.66
N GLN A 93 -8.15 0.72 29.11
CA GLN A 93 -7.77 1.60 28.02
C GLN A 93 -7.59 0.79 26.75
N THR A 94 -8.09 1.28 25.63
CA THR A 94 -8.02 0.62 24.34
C THR A 94 -7.39 1.55 23.32
N ALA A 95 -6.44 1.03 22.56
CA ALA A 95 -5.84 1.70 21.40
C ALA A 95 -6.03 0.86 20.16
N GLN A 96 -6.16 1.52 19.01
CA GLN A 96 -6.30 0.86 17.71
C GLN A 96 -5.21 1.33 16.77
N TYR A 97 -4.66 0.40 16.02
CA TYR A 97 -3.70 0.65 14.97
C TYR A 97 -4.15 -0.04 13.68
N SER A 98 -4.06 0.66 12.55
CA SER A 98 -4.42 0.11 11.25
C SER A 98 -3.19 -0.03 10.38
N LEU A 99 -2.99 -1.23 9.84
CA LEU A 99 -2.01 -1.54 8.82
C LEU A 99 -2.77 -1.69 7.50
N SER A 100 -2.40 -0.91 6.50
CA SER A 100 -2.87 -1.13 5.14
C SER A 100 -1.86 -2.00 4.41
N ASP A 101 -2.28 -3.18 3.99
CA ASP A 101 -1.52 -4.01 3.05
C ASP A 101 -2.20 -3.87 1.68
N ALA A 102 -1.53 -3.22 0.77
CA ALA A 102 -1.84 -3.36 -0.63
C ALA A 102 -1.22 -4.69 -1.02
N GLY A 103 -1.94 -5.67 -1.52
CA GLY A 103 -1.40 -6.95 -1.99
C GLY A 103 -0.20 -6.83 -2.94
N GLN A 104 0.18 -5.60 -3.25
CA GLN A 104 1.34 -5.17 -4.00
C GLN A 104 2.25 -4.29 -3.15
N ALA A 105 3.56 -4.61 -3.21
CA ALA A 105 4.59 -3.87 -2.49
C ALA A 105 4.72 -2.40 -2.97
N TYR A 106 4.24 -2.11 -4.19
CA TYR A 106 4.38 -0.80 -4.83
C TYR A 106 3.05 -0.34 -5.41
N LEU A 107 2.69 0.91 -5.14
CA LEU A 107 1.57 1.62 -5.74
C LEU A 107 2.12 2.66 -6.69
N PHE A 108 1.65 2.65 -7.93
CA PHE A 108 2.09 3.61 -8.94
C PHE A 108 1.07 4.75 -9.06
N MET A 109 1.55 5.97 -9.04
CA MET A 109 0.75 7.18 -9.21
C MET A 109 1.28 8.02 -10.38
N SER A 110 0.36 8.55 -11.16
CA SER A 110 0.61 9.54 -12.20
C SER A 110 -0.52 10.57 -12.17
N ASP A 111 -0.17 11.85 -12.21
CA ASP A 111 -1.12 12.95 -12.33
C ASP A 111 -1.24 13.50 -13.76
N ILE A 112 -0.72 12.76 -14.75
CA ILE A 112 -0.86 13.11 -16.16
C ILE A 112 -2.33 13.01 -16.57
N ASN A 113 -2.83 14.03 -17.27
CA ASN A 113 -4.18 14.02 -17.81
C ASN A 113 -4.40 12.84 -18.76
N ARG A 114 -5.59 12.23 -18.70
CA ARG A 114 -5.95 11.11 -19.58
C ARG A 114 -6.17 11.53 -21.04
N GLU A 115 -6.59 12.77 -21.25
CA GLU A 115 -6.79 13.36 -22.57
C GLU A 115 -5.79 14.50 -22.74
N LEU A 116 -5.04 14.46 -23.83
CA LEU A 116 -3.95 15.39 -24.11
C LEU A 116 -4.09 15.94 -25.52
N CYS A 117 -3.99 17.25 -25.66
CA CYS A 117 -3.92 17.93 -26.93
C CYS A 117 -2.44 18.28 -27.27
N ARG A 118 -2.14 18.46 -28.54
CA ARG A 118 -0.76 18.80 -28.97
C ARG A 118 -0.30 20.16 -28.49
N GLU A 119 -1.24 21.06 -28.23
CA GLU A 119 -0.99 22.41 -27.72
C GLU A 119 -0.68 22.40 -26.22
N ASP A 120 -1.07 21.36 -25.49
CA ASP A 120 -0.90 21.28 -24.05
C ASP A 120 0.60 21.20 -23.66
N SER A 121 0.93 21.71 -22.49
CA SER A 121 2.19 21.38 -21.83
C SER A 121 2.03 20.00 -21.17
N ILE A 122 2.69 18.99 -21.72
CA ILE A 122 2.57 17.62 -21.24
C ILE A 122 3.67 17.37 -20.21
N SER A 123 3.31 17.47 -18.94
CA SER A 123 4.18 17.12 -17.82
C SER A 123 3.35 16.50 -16.70
N GLY A 124 3.98 15.76 -15.85
CA GLY A 124 3.29 15.18 -14.70
C GLY A 124 4.23 14.59 -13.67
N LYS A 125 3.74 14.51 -12.44
CA LYS A 125 4.43 13.86 -11.33
C LYS A 125 4.21 12.37 -11.40
N LEU A 126 5.31 11.61 -11.37
CA LEU A 126 5.28 10.16 -11.29
C LEU A 126 5.76 9.75 -9.91
N ALA A 127 5.02 8.88 -9.23
CA ALA A 127 5.43 8.41 -7.93
C ALA A 127 5.19 6.90 -7.77
N VAL A 128 6.09 6.29 -7.04
CA VAL A 128 5.94 4.94 -6.51
C VAL A 128 5.81 5.06 -5.00
N MET A 129 4.77 4.48 -4.45
CA MET A 129 4.44 4.58 -3.03
C MET A 129 4.37 3.21 -2.40
N ASN A 130 4.59 3.18 -1.09
CA ASN A 130 4.31 2.00 -0.28
C ASN A 130 2.81 1.92 0.10
N ALA A 131 2.43 0.88 0.82
CA ALA A 131 1.06 0.69 1.30
C ALA A 131 0.56 1.78 2.26
N SER A 132 1.47 2.53 2.88
CA SER A 132 1.16 3.68 3.75
C SER A 132 1.00 4.99 2.99
N ASN A 133 1.01 4.96 1.64
CA ASN A 133 1.00 6.11 0.74
C ASN A 133 2.25 7.03 0.88
N GLU A 134 3.35 6.51 1.39
CA GLU A 134 4.61 7.25 1.43
C GLU A 134 5.36 7.06 0.11
N THR A 135 5.83 8.15 -0.48
CA THR A 135 6.64 8.11 -1.71
C THR A 135 7.98 7.44 -1.43
N LEU A 136 8.27 6.39 -2.20
CA LEU A 136 9.54 5.68 -2.11
C LEU A 136 10.59 6.36 -2.99
N PRO A 137 11.80 6.64 -2.49
CA PRO A 137 12.88 7.23 -3.26
C PRO A 137 13.52 6.18 -4.16
N MET A 138 13.01 6.06 -5.39
CA MET A 138 13.52 5.08 -6.35
C MET A 138 13.39 5.58 -7.79
N GLU A 139 14.18 5.00 -8.67
CA GLU A 139 14.09 5.21 -10.10
C GLU A 139 13.28 4.10 -10.78
N GLY A 140 12.62 4.43 -11.86
CA GLY A 140 11.83 3.51 -12.64
C GLY A 140 11.83 3.85 -14.12
N MET A 141 11.16 3.02 -14.89
CA MET A 141 10.94 3.22 -16.32
C MET A 141 9.49 3.59 -16.57
N CYS A 142 9.27 4.58 -17.41
CA CYS A 142 7.95 4.90 -17.95
C CYS A 142 7.93 4.59 -19.45
N ARG A 143 6.91 3.85 -19.88
CA ARG A 143 6.74 3.40 -21.26
C ARG A 143 5.35 3.72 -21.76
N LEU A 144 5.24 4.11 -23.04
CA LEU A 144 3.97 4.38 -23.68
C LEU A 144 3.76 3.41 -24.84
N TYR A 145 2.70 2.63 -24.78
CA TYR A 145 2.36 1.61 -25.78
C TYR A 145 1.11 2.01 -26.57
N PRO A 146 1.11 1.94 -27.91
CA PRO A 146 -0.11 2.10 -28.68
C PRO A 146 -1.13 1.01 -28.33
N VAL A 147 -2.40 1.39 -28.16
CA VAL A 147 -3.49 0.44 -28.01
C VAL A 147 -3.91 -0.02 -29.41
N ILE A 148 -3.86 -1.34 -29.65
CA ILE A 148 -4.23 -1.96 -30.92
C ILE A 148 -5.72 -2.22 -30.96
N ASP A 149 -6.29 -2.64 -29.83
CA ASP A 149 -7.71 -2.91 -29.70
C ASP A 149 -8.21 -2.44 -28.33
N SER A 150 -8.98 -1.37 -28.33
CA SER A 150 -9.54 -0.77 -27.12
C SER A 150 -10.56 -1.67 -26.40
N LYS A 151 -11.22 -2.60 -27.13
CA LYS A 151 -12.21 -3.51 -26.53
C LYS A 151 -11.56 -4.62 -25.70
N SER A 152 -10.47 -5.19 -26.21
CA SER A 152 -9.72 -6.22 -25.51
C SER A 152 -8.61 -5.64 -24.64
N GLY A 153 -8.32 -4.35 -24.74
CA GLY A 153 -7.19 -3.70 -24.06
C GLY A 153 -5.81 -4.14 -24.61
N LYS A 154 -5.79 -4.72 -25.80
CA LYS A 154 -4.55 -5.21 -26.43
C LYS A 154 -3.65 -4.03 -26.82
N ILE A 155 -2.40 -4.09 -26.40
CA ILE A 155 -1.36 -3.09 -26.70
C ILE A 155 -0.33 -3.66 -27.69
N ALA A 156 0.45 -2.76 -28.30
CA ALA A 156 1.57 -3.15 -29.15
C ALA A 156 2.68 -3.84 -28.34
N ASP A 157 3.46 -4.71 -29.00
CA ASP A 157 4.57 -5.43 -28.35
C ASP A 157 5.75 -4.51 -27.98
N LYS A 158 5.86 -3.37 -28.66
CA LYS A 158 6.94 -2.41 -28.42
C LYS A 158 6.39 -1.04 -28.03
N PRO A 159 7.01 -0.36 -27.04
CA PRO A 159 6.65 1.00 -26.69
C PRO A 159 7.08 1.96 -27.81
N VAL A 160 6.33 3.04 -27.99
CA VAL A 160 6.68 4.18 -28.86
C VAL A 160 7.44 5.26 -28.11
N TYR A 161 7.46 5.19 -26.80
CA TYR A 161 8.22 6.06 -25.92
C TYR A 161 8.69 5.27 -24.69
N GLU A 162 9.94 5.50 -24.31
CA GLU A 162 10.53 4.93 -23.11
C GLU A 162 11.48 5.96 -22.47
N SER A 163 11.43 6.11 -21.16
CA SER A 163 12.34 7.00 -20.43
C SER A 163 12.40 6.61 -18.95
N VAL A 164 13.49 6.96 -18.29
CA VAL A 164 13.66 6.85 -16.83
C VAL A 164 12.86 7.95 -16.14
N PHE A 165 12.33 7.67 -14.96
CA PHE A 165 11.75 8.66 -14.05
C PHE A 165 12.27 8.47 -12.64
N THR A 166 12.32 9.57 -11.89
CA THR A 166 12.57 9.57 -10.44
C THR A 166 11.23 9.70 -9.70
N SER A 167 10.99 8.81 -8.77
CA SER A 167 9.74 8.80 -8.00
C SER A 167 9.59 10.07 -7.16
N GLY A 168 8.44 10.73 -7.29
CA GLY A 168 8.11 11.97 -6.60
C GLY A 168 8.47 13.22 -7.37
N GLU A 169 9.15 13.14 -8.52
CA GLU A 169 9.53 14.28 -9.35
C GLU A 169 8.57 14.49 -10.52
N ILE A 170 8.52 15.74 -11.00
CA ILE A 170 7.78 16.10 -12.22
C ILE A 170 8.66 15.79 -13.43
N LYS A 171 8.07 15.09 -14.39
CA LYS A 171 8.70 14.76 -15.65
C LYS A 171 8.01 15.44 -16.82
N ASP A 172 8.80 15.95 -17.76
CA ASP A 172 8.34 16.51 -19.02
C ASP A 172 8.17 15.40 -20.06
N PHE A 173 7.07 15.45 -20.80
CA PHE A 173 6.70 14.53 -21.87
C PHE A 173 6.49 15.25 -23.20
N ALA A 174 7.19 16.36 -23.46
CA ALA A 174 7.07 17.12 -24.71
C ALA A 174 7.25 16.24 -25.97
N ALA A 175 8.04 15.18 -25.88
CA ALA A 175 8.21 14.20 -26.95
C ALA A 175 6.90 13.53 -27.40
N TRP A 176 5.88 13.43 -26.53
CA TRP A 176 4.59 12.84 -26.88
C TRP A 176 3.80 13.65 -27.92
N LYS A 177 4.09 14.94 -28.06
CA LYS A 177 3.49 15.80 -29.10
C LYS A 177 3.80 15.32 -30.53
N GLN A 178 4.87 14.57 -30.71
CA GLN A 178 5.30 14.02 -31.99
C GLN A 178 4.58 12.70 -32.34
N LEU A 179 3.90 12.10 -31.40
CA LEU A 179 3.20 10.84 -31.59
C LEU A 179 1.94 11.04 -32.45
N PRO A 180 1.53 10.03 -33.25
CA PRO A 180 0.25 10.04 -33.91
C PRO A 180 -0.92 10.19 -32.93
N SER A 181 -2.02 10.76 -33.39
CA SER A 181 -3.25 10.75 -32.58
C SER A 181 -3.76 9.31 -32.42
N GLY A 182 -4.12 8.94 -31.20
CA GLY A 182 -4.55 7.58 -30.89
C GLY A 182 -4.67 7.34 -29.40
N GLU A 183 -5.00 6.13 -29.06
CA GLU A 183 -5.08 5.67 -27.67
C GLU A 183 -3.77 4.97 -27.30
N TYR A 184 -3.29 5.28 -26.11
CA TYR A 184 -2.02 4.76 -25.59
C TYR A 184 -2.18 4.24 -24.17
N ARG A 185 -1.45 3.20 -23.82
CA ARG A 185 -1.32 2.72 -22.46
C ARG A 185 0.02 3.17 -21.87
N PHE A 186 -0.05 3.90 -20.77
CA PHE A 186 1.12 4.35 -20.03
C PHE A 186 1.45 3.36 -18.92
N ILE A 187 2.65 2.78 -18.99
CA ILE A 187 3.12 1.78 -18.03
C ILE A 187 4.32 2.32 -17.27
N LEU A 188 4.21 2.32 -15.94
CA LEU A 188 5.29 2.60 -15.00
C LEU A 188 5.81 1.29 -14.46
N SER A 189 7.12 1.12 -14.41
CA SER A 189 7.76 -0.04 -13.81
C SER A 189 8.97 0.34 -12.97
N VAL A 190 9.23 -0.46 -11.95
CA VAL A 190 10.42 -0.37 -11.10
C VAL A 190 11.00 -1.76 -10.89
N ARG A 191 12.25 -1.83 -10.40
CA ARG A 191 12.83 -3.09 -9.95
C ARG A 191 12.68 -3.19 -8.43
N ASP A 192 12.16 -4.31 -7.98
CA ASP A 192 12.09 -4.63 -6.56
C ASP A 192 13.49 -4.94 -5.98
N ARG A 193 13.55 -5.21 -4.67
CA ARG A 193 14.81 -5.55 -3.96
C ARG A 193 15.48 -6.83 -4.50
N ASN A 194 14.73 -7.69 -5.19
CA ASN A 194 15.21 -8.92 -5.80
C ASN A 194 15.58 -8.74 -7.27
N GLY A 195 15.47 -7.52 -7.81
CA GLY A 195 15.73 -7.18 -9.21
C GLY A 195 14.60 -7.55 -10.16
N LYS A 196 13.46 -8.04 -9.67
CA LYS A 196 12.28 -8.34 -10.48
C LYS A 196 11.59 -7.04 -10.89
N GLU A 197 11.21 -6.92 -12.16
CA GLU A 197 10.40 -5.80 -12.64
C GLU A 197 8.96 -5.95 -12.15
N VAL A 198 8.44 -4.87 -11.55
CA VAL A 198 7.06 -4.72 -11.11
C VAL A 198 6.48 -3.51 -11.81
N ASN A 199 5.27 -3.58 -12.32
CA ASN A 199 4.67 -2.51 -13.11
C ASN A 199 3.19 -2.29 -12.75
N ASN A 200 2.60 -1.18 -13.21
CA ASN A 200 1.20 -0.85 -12.99
C ASN A 200 0.22 -1.52 -13.97
N ALA A 201 0.68 -2.30 -14.92
CA ALA A 201 -0.19 -3.04 -15.85
C ALA A 201 -0.58 -4.41 -15.29
N ASP A 202 0.19 -4.91 -14.33
CA ASP A 202 -0.09 -6.17 -13.61
C ASP A 202 -1.08 -5.94 -12.45
N ASN A 203 -1.74 -4.77 -12.42
CA ASN A 203 -2.66 -4.30 -11.37
C ASN A 203 -4.09 -4.22 -11.87
#